data_25fd3cab19956c56ee327bde6872f9c6
#
_entry.id   25fd3cab19956c56ee327bde6872f9c6
#
_cell.length_a   1.000
_cell.length_b   1.000
_cell.length_c   1.000
_cell.angle_alpha   90.00
_cell.angle_beta   90.00
_cell.angle_gamma   90.00
#
_symmetry.space_group_name_H-M   'P 1'
#
loop_
_entity.id
_entity.type
_entity.pdbx_description
1 polymer ?
#
loop_
_entity_poly.entity_id
_entity_poly.type
_entity_poly.pdbx_seq_one_letter_code
_entity_poly.pdbx_strand_id
1 'polypeptide(L)'
;MQPDPRKVGEAREWLQRAIADLESAAVLIGSTPSHPDTALFHCQQAAEKAWKAFLFWHDLPFRKTHDLRELGSACARLDGSLSSLAERAEDLTQFAWVFRYPGGLQAPPREEGEEALLLAREVYEAILARLPAEVRP
;
A
#
# COMPACT_ATOMS: atom_id res chain seq x y z
N MET A 1 1.70 -29.65 -2.76
CA MET A 1 1.46 -29.18 -4.12
C MET A 1 2.12 -27.83 -4.34
N GLN A 2 2.84 -27.68 -5.44
CA GLN A 2 3.47 -26.40 -5.79
C GLN A 2 2.41 -25.41 -6.28
N PRO A 3 2.50 -24.13 -5.86
CA PRO A 3 1.60 -23.11 -6.37
C PRO A 3 1.80 -22.90 -7.88
N ASP A 4 0.75 -22.46 -8.57
CA ASP A 4 0.81 -22.13 -9.99
C ASP A 4 1.86 -21.04 -10.22
N PRO A 5 2.89 -21.26 -11.08
CA PRO A 5 3.91 -20.27 -11.36
C PRO A 5 3.39 -18.92 -11.85
N ARG A 6 2.28 -18.92 -12.60
CA ARG A 6 1.66 -17.69 -13.09
C ARG A 6 1.06 -16.88 -11.94
N LYS A 7 0.42 -17.55 -11.00
CA LYS A 7 -0.15 -16.93 -9.81
C LYS A 7 0.97 -16.37 -8.93
N VAL A 8 2.04 -17.13 -8.73
CA VAL A 8 3.22 -16.68 -7.98
C VAL A 8 3.81 -15.43 -8.63
N GLY A 9 3.97 -15.45 -9.96
CA GLY A 9 4.53 -14.31 -10.71
C GLY A 9 3.70 -13.05 -10.58
N GLU A 10 2.39 -13.16 -10.70
CA GLU A 10 1.51 -11.99 -10.61
C GLU A 10 1.44 -11.45 -9.19
N ALA A 11 1.35 -12.32 -8.18
CA ALA A 11 1.39 -11.88 -6.78
C ALA A 11 2.70 -11.16 -6.47
N ARG A 12 3.81 -11.70 -6.93
CA ARG A 12 5.13 -11.07 -6.77
C ARG A 12 5.16 -9.69 -7.44
N GLU A 13 4.56 -9.56 -8.62
CA GLU A 13 4.52 -8.28 -9.33
C GLU A 13 3.75 -7.20 -8.54
N TRP A 14 2.62 -7.57 -7.90
CA TRP A 14 1.92 -6.64 -7.02
C TRP A 14 2.83 -6.15 -5.89
N LEU A 15 3.58 -7.05 -5.28
CA LEU A 15 4.50 -6.72 -4.20
C LEU A 15 5.68 -5.88 -4.68
N GLN A 16 6.22 -6.19 -5.87
CA GLN A 16 7.30 -5.40 -6.46
C GLN A 16 6.87 -3.96 -6.71
N ARG A 17 5.65 -3.75 -7.17
CA ARG A 17 5.11 -2.41 -7.39
C ARG A 17 4.85 -1.68 -6.08
N ALA A 18 4.44 -2.40 -5.03
CA ALA A 18 4.30 -1.82 -3.70
C ALA A 18 5.66 -1.34 -3.17
N ILE A 19 6.71 -2.16 -3.33
CA ILE A 19 8.07 -1.76 -2.92
C ILE A 19 8.52 -0.52 -3.68
N ALA A 20 8.28 -0.46 -4.99
CA ALA A 20 8.67 0.69 -5.80
C ALA A 20 8.00 1.97 -5.29
N ASP A 21 6.75 1.89 -4.88
CA ASP A 21 6.06 3.03 -4.29
C ASP A 21 6.66 3.42 -2.93
N LEU A 22 7.01 2.44 -2.09
CA LEU A 22 7.66 2.72 -0.81
C LEU A 22 9.02 3.40 -1.00
N GLU A 23 9.82 2.91 -1.94
CA GLU A 23 11.13 3.49 -2.27
C GLU A 23 10.97 4.90 -2.80
N SER A 24 10.00 5.13 -3.69
CA SER A 24 9.71 6.45 -4.24
C SER A 24 9.31 7.42 -3.12
N ALA A 25 8.44 6.99 -2.21
CA ALA A 25 8.03 7.81 -1.07
C ALA A 25 9.24 8.20 -0.21
N ALA A 26 10.12 7.24 0.09
CA ALA A 26 11.31 7.50 0.90
C ALA A 26 12.23 8.53 0.24
N VAL A 27 12.47 8.41 -1.06
CA VAL A 27 13.30 9.36 -1.82
C VAL A 27 12.69 10.76 -1.79
N LEU A 28 11.38 10.86 -2.02
CA LEU A 28 10.68 12.15 -2.04
C LEU A 28 10.68 12.85 -0.69
N ILE A 29 10.55 12.10 0.40
CA ILE A 29 10.62 12.65 1.76
C ILE A 29 12.04 13.12 2.07
N GLY A 30 13.04 12.33 1.68
CA GLY A 30 14.44 12.60 2.00
C GLY A 30 15.14 13.59 1.08
N SER A 31 14.52 14.01 -0.02
CA SER A 31 15.13 14.95 -0.96
C SER A 31 15.17 16.38 -0.40
N THR A 32 15.98 17.23 -1.03
CA THR A 32 16.09 18.64 -0.67
C THR A 32 15.77 19.47 -1.91
N PRO A 33 14.62 20.19 -1.95
CA PRO A 33 13.55 20.19 -0.94
C PRO A 33 12.80 18.88 -0.87
N SER A 34 12.19 18.61 0.30
CA SER A 34 11.32 17.44 0.48
C SER A 34 10.00 17.60 -0.29
N HIS A 35 9.43 16.48 -0.76
CA HIS A 35 8.16 16.46 -1.46
C HIS A 35 7.16 15.55 -0.74
N PRO A 36 6.70 15.93 0.46
CA PRO A 36 5.81 15.07 1.25
C PRO A 36 4.45 14.84 0.59
N ASP A 37 3.93 15.80 -0.17
CA ASP A 37 2.67 15.66 -0.88
C ASP A 37 2.69 14.50 -1.89
N THR A 38 3.71 14.45 -2.73
CA THR A 38 3.86 13.36 -3.71
C THR A 38 4.20 12.05 -2.99
N ALA A 39 4.98 12.11 -1.90
CA ALA A 39 5.29 10.94 -1.10
C ALA A 39 4.03 10.31 -0.51
N LEU A 40 3.08 11.11 -0.02
CA LEU A 40 1.81 10.62 0.51
C LEU A 40 1.01 9.82 -0.53
N PHE A 41 1.02 10.29 -1.79
CA PHE A 41 0.41 9.54 -2.88
C PHE A 41 1.04 8.15 -3.02
N HIS A 42 2.36 8.07 -3.02
CA HIS A 42 3.06 6.78 -3.13
C HIS A 42 2.81 5.88 -1.92
N CYS A 43 2.66 6.45 -0.73
CA CYS A 43 2.30 5.66 0.47
C CYS A 43 0.92 5.01 0.30
N GLN A 44 -0.06 5.77 -0.19
CA GLN A 44 -1.38 5.24 -0.47
C GLN A 44 -1.30 4.11 -1.52
N GLN A 45 -0.55 4.33 -2.60
CA GLN A 45 -0.39 3.33 -3.65
C GLN A 45 0.28 2.06 -3.15
N ALA A 46 1.28 2.18 -2.27
CA ALA A 46 1.95 1.02 -1.70
C ALA A 46 0.98 0.16 -0.88
N ALA A 47 0.20 0.80 0.00
CA ALA A 47 -0.79 0.10 0.82
C ALA A 47 -1.86 -0.57 -0.06
N GLU A 48 -2.34 0.14 -1.07
CA GLU A 48 -3.32 -0.40 -2.02
C GLU A 48 -2.80 -1.67 -2.68
N LYS A 49 -1.59 -1.62 -3.20
CA LYS A 49 -0.99 -2.76 -3.93
C LYS A 49 -0.70 -3.93 -3.02
N ALA A 50 -0.31 -3.67 -1.77
CA ALA A 50 -0.11 -4.74 -0.79
C ALA A 50 -1.43 -5.45 -0.47
N TRP A 51 -2.52 -4.70 -0.21
CA TRP A 51 -3.84 -5.30 0.00
C TRP A 51 -4.27 -6.12 -1.21
N LYS A 52 -4.06 -5.59 -2.42
CA LYS A 52 -4.42 -6.28 -3.67
C LYS A 52 -3.62 -7.57 -3.86
N ALA A 53 -2.33 -7.57 -3.49
CA ALA A 53 -1.52 -8.78 -3.54
C ALA A 53 -2.13 -9.90 -2.69
N PHE A 54 -2.57 -9.55 -1.48
CA PHE A 54 -3.18 -10.52 -0.56
C PHE A 54 -4.49 -11.07 -1.10
N LEU A 55 -5.37 -10.19 -1.59
CA LEU A 55 -6.64 -10.60 -2.18
C LEU A 55 -6.44 -11.45 -3.42
N PHE A 56 -5.51 -11.06 -4.29
CA PHE A 56 -5.18 -11.83 -5.48
C PHE A 56 -4.71 -13.24 -5.10
N TRP A 57 -3.80 -13.33 -4.13
CA TRP A 57 -3.28 -14.62 -3.70
C TRP A 57 -4.38 -15.55 -3.17
N HIS A 58 -5.37 -15.01 -2.49
CA HIS A 58 -6.49 -15.78 -1.94
C HIS A 58 -7.65 -15.94 -2.92
N ASP A 59 -7.46 -15.61 -4.19
CA ASP A 59 -8.47 -15.75 -5.26
C ASP A 59 -9.75 -14.96 -4.99
N LEU A 60 -9.64 -13.85 -4.25
CA LEU A 60 -10.76 -12.96 -4.03
C LEU A 60 -10.73 -11.81 -5.03
N PRO A 61 -11.78 -11.67 -5.86
CA PRO A 61 -11.83 -10.57 -6.81
C PRO A 61 -11.99 -9.23 -6.08
N PHE A 62 -11.42 -8.21 -6.67
CA PHE A 62 -11.57 -6.84 -6.19
C PHE A 62 -11.80 -5.93 -7.40
N ARG A 63 -12.61 -4.90 -7.21
CA ARG A 63 -12.86 -3.93 -8.28
C ARG A 63 -11.69 -2.94 -8.37
N LYS A 64 -11.62 -2.20 -9.48
CA LYS A 64 -10.65 -1.12 -9.60
C LYS A 64 -11.05 -0.01 -8.65
N THR A 65 -10.30 0.15 -7.57
CA THR A 65 -10.58 1.14 -6.54
C THR A 65 -9.29 1.59 -5.88
N HIS A 66 -9.29 2.82 -5.36
CA HIS A 66 -8.23 3.36 -4.51
C HIS A 66 -8.67 3.39 -3.04
N ASP A 67 -9.86 2.85 -2.74
CA ASP A 67 -10.42 2.89 -1.39
C ASP A 67 -9.80 1.81 -0.51
N LEU A 68 -8.91 2.23 0.38
CA LEU A 68 -8.22 1.31 1.30
C LEU A 68 -9.17 0.72 2.34
N ARG A 69 -10.26 1.40 2.64
CA ARG A 69 -11.28 0.84 3.53
C ARG A 69 -11.88 -0.43 2.94
N GLU A 70 -12.27 -0.37 1.66
CA GLU A 70 -12.84 -1.52 0.97
C GLU A 70 -11.82 -2.67 0.89
N LEU A 71 -10.59 -2.37 0.45
CA LEU A 71 -9.56 -3.38 0.27
C LEU A 71 -9.09 -3.96 1.60
N GLY A 72 -8.82 -3.11 2.58
CA GLY A 72 -8.37 -3.55 3.90
C GLY A 72 -9.42 -4.36 4.63
N SER A 73 -10.70 -3.97 4.52
CA SER A 73 -11.81 -4.73 5.10
C SER A 73 -11.91 -6.13 4.50
N ALA A 74 -11.74 -6.24 3.18
CA ALA A 74 -11.74 -7.54 2.51
C ALA A 74 -10.60 -8.42 3.02
N CYS A 75 -9.40 -7.85 3.19
CA CYS A 75 -8.26 -8.59 3.75
C CYS A 75 -8.52 -9.00 5.19
N ALA A 76 -9.11 -8.11 6.00
CA ALA A 76 -9.42 -8.41 7.40
C ALA A 76 -10.47 -9.52 7.56
N ARG A 77 -11.37 -9.67 6.60
CA ARG A 77 -12.32 -10.79 6.59
C ARG A 77 -11.62 -12.13 6.37
N LEU A 78 -10.53 -12.13 5.62
CA LEU A 78 -9.71 -13.33 5.44
C LEU A 78 -8.84 -13.62 6.65
N ASP A 79 -8.33 -12.58 7.28
CA ASP A 79 -7.42 -12.70 8.43
C ASP A 79 -7.75 -11.57 9.40
N GLY A 80 -8.48 -11.90 10.46
CA GLY A 80 -8.93 -10.93 11.46
C GLY A 80 -7.80 -10.21 12.18
N SER A 81 -6.58 -10.77 12.18
CA SER A 81 -5.42 -10.11 12.79
C SER A 81 -5.01 -8.84 12.03
N LEU A 82 -5.51 -8.65 10.81
CA LEU A 82 -5.28 -7.45 10.01
C LEU A 82 -6.25 -6.30 10.32
N SER A 83 -7.29 -6.54 11.11
CA SER A 83 -8.38 -5.57 11.31
C SER A 83 -7.89 -4.21 11.83
N SER A 84 -7.03 -4.21 12.85
CA SER A 84 -6.53 -2.96 13.42
C SER A 84 -5.69 -2.17 12.42
N LEU A 85 -4.83 -2.87 11.69
CA LEU A 85 -3.97 -2.23 10.69
C LEU A 85 -4.81 -1.70 9.53
N ALA A 86 -5.81 -2.47 9.07
CA ALA A 86 -6.71 -2.05 8.00
C ALA A 86 -7.46 -0.77 8.39
N GLU A 87 -7.92 -0.68 9.63
CA GLU A 87 -8.60 0.51 10.13
C GLU A 87 -7.68 1.74 10.14
N ARG A 88 -6.45 1.58 10.63
CA ARG A 88 -5.48 2.68 10.63
C ARG A 88 -5.08 3.12 9.22
N ALA A 89 -4.98 2.18 8.30
CA ALA A 89 -4.55 2.47 6.93
C ALA A 89 -5.62 3.18 6.10
N GLU A 90 -6.89 3.18 6.54
CA GLU A 90 -7.97 3.88 5.82
C GLU A 90 -7.65 5.35 5.56
N ASP A 91 -6.97 5.99 6.51
CA ASP A 91 -6.64 7.41 6.43
C ASP A 91 -5.75 7.75 5.23
N LEU A 92 -5.03 6.76 4.69
CA LEU A 92 -4.18 6.98 3.53
C LEU A 92 -4.98 7.14 2.24
N THR A 93 -6.26 6.70 2.21
CA THR A 93 -7.09 6.71 0.99
C THR A 93 -7.15 8.08 0.33
N GLN A 94 -7.31 9.14 1.12
CA GLN A 94 -7.42 10.51 0.62
C GLN A 94 -6.21 10.93 -0.23
N PHE A 95 -5.04 10.36 0.03
CA PHE A 95 -3.80 10.75 -0.64
C PHE A 95 -3.72 10.25 -2.09
N ALA A 96 -4.68 9.44 -2.52
CA ALA A 96 -4.79 9.07 -3.94
C ALA A 96 -5.04 10.30 -4.83
N TRP A 97 -5.61 11.39 -4.26
CA TRP A 97 -5.98 12.56 -5.07
C TRP A 97 -5.80 13.92 -4.39
N VAL A 98 -5.76 14.02 -3.06
CA VAL A 98 -5.89 15.29 -2.31
C VAL A 98 -4.87 16.35 -2.71
N PHE A 99 -3.62 15.98 -2.94
CA PHE A 99 -2.55 16.92 -3.24
C PHE A 99 -2.14 16.92 -4.72
N ARG A 100 -2.91 16.25 -5.58
CA ARG A 100 -2.53 16.05 -6.98
C ARG A 100 -2.93 17.18 -7.92
N TYR A 101 -3.80 18.07 -7.45
CA TYR A 101 -4.41 19.11 -8.30
C TYR A 101 -4.25 20.48 -7.66
N PRO A 102 -4.12 21.56 -8.49
CA PRO A 102 -4.01 22.91 -7.94
C PRO A 102 -5.29 23.37 -7.27
N GLY A 103 -5.19 24.34 -6.38
CA GLY A 103 -6.32 24.91 -5.67
C GLY A 103 -6.77 24.13 -4.46
N GLY A 104 -6.04 23.09 -4.09
CA GLY A 104 -6.35 22.25 -2.96
C GLY A 104 -5.67 22.66 -1.66
N LEU A 105 -5.40 21.70 -0.82
CA LEU A 105 -4.76 21.91 0.47
C LEU A 105 -3.30 22.30 0.31
N GLN A 106 -2.77 23.00 1.31
CA GLN A 106 -1.32 23.29 1.38
C GLN A 106 -0.55 21.98 1.52
N ALA A 107 0.70 21.99 1.04
CA ALA A 107 1.58 20.85 1.19
C ALA A 107 1.73 20.48 2.68
N PRO A 108 1.64 19.19 3.03
CA PRO A 108 1.77 18.75 4.42
C PRO A 108 3.21 18.89 4.90
N PRO A 109 3.44 18.92 6.22
CA PRO A 109 4.81 18.90 6.73
C PRO A 109 5.47 17.55 6.45
N ARG A 110 6.80 17.56 6.40
CA ARG A 110 7.60 16.35 6.16
C ARG A 110 7.24 15.22 7.11
N GLU A 111 6.99 15.53 8.38
CA GLU A 111 6.66 14.55 9.41
C GLU A 111 5.41 13.73 9.05
N GLU A 112 4.44 14.36 8.43
CA GLU A 112 3.23 13.65 7.99
C GLU A 112 3.56 12.62 6.92
N GLY A 113 4.46 12.96 6.00
CA GLY A 113 4.96 12.02 5.00
C GLY A 113 5.72 10.85 5.64
N GLU A 114 6.55 11.14 6.64
CA GLU A 114 7.29 10.11 7.37
C GLU A 114 6.35 9.14 8.09
N GLU A 115 5.32 9.66 8.74
CA GLU A 115 4.32 8.83 9.43
C GLU A 115 3.54 7.95 8.44
N ALA A 116 3.15 8.52 7.31
CA ALA A 116 2.44 7.77 6.27
C ALA A 116 3.32 6.66 5.70
N LEU A 117 4.61 6.92 5.53
CA LEU A 117 5.55 5.91 5.04
C LEU A 117 5.68 4.75 6.01
N LEU A 118 5.77 5.04 7.31
CA LEU A 118 5.82 4.00 8.34
C LEU A 118 4.57 3.12 8.28
N LEU A 119 3.40 3.75 8.17
CA LEU A 119 2.13 3.01 8.10
C LEU A 119 2.04 2.17 6.83
N ALA A 120 2.44 2.72 5.67
CA ALA A 120 2.44 1.97 4.43
C ALA A 120 3.40 0.77 4.49
N ARG A 121 4.57 0.94 5.11
CA ARG A 121 5.51 -0.16 5.34
C ARG A 121 4.92 -1.23 6.23
N GLU A 122 4.19 -0.84 7.29
CA GLU A 122 3.51 -1.80 8.15
C GLU A 122 2.53 -2.66 7.35
N VAL A 123 1.75 -2.04 6.47
CA VAL A 123 0.82 -2.78 5.61
C VAL A 123 1.58 -3.78 4.74
N TYR A 124 2.63 -3.31 4.06
CA TYR A 124 3.44 -4.17 3.20
C TYR A 124 4.04 -5.36 3.97
N GLU A 125 4.69 -5.08 5.10
CA GLU A 125 5.32 -6.12 5.91
C GLU A 125 4.32 -7.13 6.47
N ALA A 126 3.14 -6.65 6.88
CA ALA A 126 2.08 -7.52 7.38
C ALA A 126 1.60 -8.49 6.30
N ILE A 127 1.46 -8.02 5.07
CA ILE A 127 1.06 -8.86 3.95
C ILE A 127 2.18 -9.82 3.57
N LEU A 128 3.42 -9.34 3.50
CA LEU A 128 4.57 -10.17 3.18
C LEU A 128 4.70 -11.34 4.16
N ALA A 129 4.47 -11.10 5.44
CA ALA A 129 4.53 -12.13 6.48
C ALA A 129 3.45 -13.21 6.33
N ARG A 130 2.37 -12.91 5.61
CA ARG A 130 1.23 -13.82 5.42
C ARG A 130 1.18 -14.48 4.05
N LEU A 131 2.17 -14.22 3.23
CA LEU A 131 2.27 -14.83 1.91
C LEU A 131 3.43 -15.82 1.85
N PRO A 132 3.37 -16.82 0.96
CA PRO A 132 4.45 -17.80 0.87
C PRO A 132 5.76 -17.16 0.37
N ALA A 133 6.88 -17.79 0.74
CA ALA A 133 8.20 -17.28 0.39
C ALA A 133 8.41 -17.12 -1.13
N GLU A 134 7.74 -17.95 -1.92
CA GLU A 134 7.87 -17.95 -3.38
C GLU A 134 7.41 -16.63 -4.02
N VAL A 135 6.50 -15.88 -3.37
CA VAL A 135 6.00 -14.61 -3.92
C VAL A 135 6.82 -13.40 -3.47
N ARG A 136 7.77 -13.59 -2.57
CA ARG A 136 8.61 -12.49 -2.10
C ARG A 136 9.48 -11.96 -3.25
N PRO A 137 9.48 -10.64 -3.44
CA PRO A 137 10.34 -10.02 -4.46
C PRO A 137 11.81 -10.23 -4.18
#